data_5004c380cc852fb5a447703961872aec
#
_entry.id   5004c380cc852fb5a447703961872aec
#
_cell.length_a   1.000
_cell.length_b   1.000
_cell.length_c   1.000
_cell.angle_alpha   90.00
_cell.angle_beta   90.00
_cell.angle_gamma   90.00
#
_symmetry.space_group_name_H-M   'P 1'
#
loop_
_entity.id
_entity.type
_entity.pdbx_description
1 polymer ?
#
loop_
_entity_poly.entity_id
_entity_poly.type
_entity_poly.pdbx_seq_one_letter_code
_entity_poly.pdbx_strand_id
1 'polypeptide(L)'
;MQEINADNVLEVRNYLLDLQNNIIAMVCKYDNNKFIKDEWVRDEGGGGVTGILQSGDIFDKVGVNFSDISGKHLPAAATNLRTELQGRSYQAMGVSVVCHPKNPHVPTVHLNVRLFIAYSENSPPIWWFGGGFDMTPY
;
A
#
# COMPACT_ATOMS: atom_id res chain seq x y z
N MET A 1 3.48 -21.15 12.62
CA MET A 1 3.46 -19.75 12.18
C MET A 1 3.81 -18.86 13.36
N GLN A 2 4.71 -17.94 13.17
CA GLN A 2 5.09 -16.98 14.21
C GLN A 2 3.94 -16.01 14.45
N GLU A 3 3.68 -15.69 15.73
CA GLU A 3 2.66 -14.71 16.07
C GLU A 3 3.15 -13.30 15.76
N ILE A 4 2.23 -12.45 15.29
CA ILE A 4 2.50 -11.03 15.08
C ILE A 4 1.99 -10.24 16.29
N ASN A 5 2.79 -9.30 16.75
CA ASN A 5 2.44 -8.42 17.86
C ASN A 5 2.43 -6.94 17.42
N ALA A 6 2.02 -6.05 18.32
CA ALA A 6 1.92 -4.62 18.05
C ALA A 6 3.27 -4.01 17.62
N ASP A 7 4.37 -4.46 18.20
CA ASP A 7 5.71 -3.97 17.85
C ASP A 7 6.10 -4.37 16.42
N ASN A 8 5.76 -5.59 16.01
CA ASN A 8 5.98 -6.05 14.63
C ASN A 8 5.16 -5.24 13.64
N VAL A 9 3.91 -4.96 13.96
CA VAL A 9 3.03 -4.13 13.11
C VAL A 9 3.61 -2.72 12.95
N LEU A 10 4.12 -2.13 14.03
CA LEU A 10 4.74 -0.82 13.99
C LEU A 10 6.03 -0.82 13.16
N GLU A 11 6.85 -1.85 13.27
CA GLU A 11 8.05 -2.01 12.44
C GLU A 11 7.71 -2.06 10.95
N VAL A 12 6.70 -2.83 10.58
CA VAL A 12 6.25 -2.92 9.19
C VAL A 12 5.71 -1.58 8.70
N ARG A 13 4.91 -0.91 9.53
CA ARG A 13 4.37 0.41 9.20
C ARG A 13 5.48 1.42 8.93
N ASN A 14 6.49 1.48 9.78
CA ASN A 14 7.63 2.38 9.61
C ASN A 14 8.44 2.03 8.36
N TYR A 15 8.63 0.75 8.09
CA TYR A 15 9.29 0.29 6.85
C TYR A 15 8.54 0.76 5.61
N LEU A 16 7.21 0.63 5.60
CA LEU A 16 6.39 1.03 4.45
C LEU A 16 6.40 2.54 4.24
N LEU A 17 6.39 3.34 5.31
CA LEU A 17 6.52 4.79 5.22
C LEU A 17 7.89 5.19 4.66
N ASP A 18 8.95 4.54 5.11
CA ASP A 18 10.30 4.76 4.57
C ASP A 18 10.38 4.36 3.10
N LEU A 19 9.74 3.26 2.73
CA LEU A 19 9.67 2.80 1.35
C LEU A 19 8.99 3.84 0.46
N GLN A 20 7.86 4.39 0.88
CA GLN A 20 7.18 5.47 0.17
C GLN A 20 8.11 6.67 -0.04
N ASN A 21 8.77 7.12 1.02
CA ASN A 21 9.66 8.27 0.95
C ASN A 21 10.88 8.00 0.06
N ASN A 22 11.43 6.80 0.11
CA ASN A 22 12.57 6.40 -0.73
C ASN A 22 12.20 6.35 -2.21
N ILE A 23 11.00 5.85 -2.54
CA ILE A 23 10.52 5.82 -3.92
C ILE A 23 10.30 7.24 -4.44
N ILE A 24 9.66 8.10 -3.66
CA ILE A 24 9.47 9.52 -4.01
C ILE A 24 10.81 10.20 -4.25
N ALA A 25 11.78 10.01 -3.35
CA ALA A 25 13.12 10.59 -3.48
C ALA A 25 13.84 10.09 -4.74
N MET A 26 13.68 8.83 -5.09
CA MET A 26 14.26 8.25 -6.29
C MET A 26 13.68 8.86 -7.55
N VAL A 27 12.36 9.00 -7.62
CA VAL A 27 11.69 9.64 -8.77
C VAL A 27 12.14 11.10 -8.91
N CYS A 28 12.29 11.81 -7.81
CA CYS A 28 12.74 13.20 -7.81
C CYS A 28 14.16 13.40 -8.33
N LYS A 29 14.98 12.34 -8.38
CA LYS A 29 16.31 12.41 -9.02
C LYS A 29 16.24 12.48 -10.54
N TYR A 30 15.18 11.97 -11.12
CA TYR A 30 14.99 11.87 -12.57
C TYR A 30 14.00 12.89 -13.11
N ASP A 31 13.16 13.43 -12.27
CA ASP A 31 12.14 14.40 -12.68
C ASP A 31 12.22 15.66 -11.82
N ASN A 32 12.11 16.82 -12.45
CA ASN A 32 12.24 18.11 -11.77
C ASN A 32 10.95 18.59 -11.11
N ASN A 33 9.82 17.97 -11.39
CA ASN A 33 8.57 18.35 -10.77
C ASN A 33 8.47 17.83 -9.34
N LYS A 34 7.63 18.50 -8.56
CA LYS A 34 7.44 18.18 -7.15
C LYS A 34 6.28 17.23 -6.95
N PHE A 35 6.45 16.32 -6.00
CA PHE A 35 5.34 15.56 -5.46
C PHE A 35 4.47 16.45 -4.57
N ILE A 36 3.16 16.28 -4.71
CA ILE A 36 2.18 16.82 -3.78
C ILE A 36 1.73 15.66 -2.90
N LYS A 37 1.83 15.83 -1.58
CA LYS A 37 1.35 14.85 -0.62
C LYS A 37 -0.01 15.24 -0.09
N ASP A 38 -0.90 14.27 -0.03
CA ASP A 38 -2.24 14.42 0.52
C ASP A 38 -2.44 13.38 1.62
N GLU A 39 -2.67 13.84 2.84
CA GLU A 39 -3.04 12.97 3.95
C GLU A 39 -4.55 12.81 3.97
N TRP A 40 -5.00 11.59 4.14
CA TRP A 40 -6.42 11.28 4.17
C TRP A 40 -6.76 10.35 5.32
N VAL A 41 -7.98 10.47 5.80
CA VAL A 41 -8.52 9.68 6.90
C VAL A 41 -9.75 8.94 6.39
N ARG A 42 -9.88 7.70 6.80
CA ARG A 42 -11.03 6.86 6.45
C ARG A 42 -11.97 6.76 7.64
N ASP A 43 -13.26 7.01 7.42
CA ASP A 43 -14.28 7.00 8.48
C ASP A 43 -14.37 5.65 9.20
N GLU A 44 -14.17 4.55 8.48
CA GLU A 44 -14.21 3.20 9.03
C GLU A 44 -12.98 2.81 9.84
N GLY A 45 -11.90 3.55 9.73
CA GLY A 45 -10.66 3.35 10.47
C GLY A 45 -9.41 3.44 9.61
N GLY A 46 -8.41 4.13 10.15
CA GLY A 46 -7.12 4.32 9.49
C GLY A 46 -7.11 5.47 8.50
N GLY A 47 -6.13 5.46 7.65
CA GLY A 47 -5.91 6.49 6.65
C GLY A 47 -4.65 6.21 5.84
N GLY A 48 -4.10 7.26 5.26
CA GLY A 48 -2.88 7.13 4.47
C GLY A 48 -2.33 8.46 4.01
N VAL A 49 -1.28 8.35 3.21
CA VAL A 49 -0.62 9.48 2.57
C VAL A 49 -0.41 9.14 1.10
N THR A 50 -0.95 9.95 0.22
CA THR A 50 -0.78 9.80 -1.22
C THR A 50 0.19 10.85 -1.74
N GLY A 51 1.27 10.42 -2.38
CA GLY A 51 2.19 11.29 -3.10
C GLY A 51 1.90 11.23 -4.59
N ILE A 52 1.69 12.39 -5.22
CA ILE A 52 1.37 12.49 -6.64
C ILE A 52 2.30 13.48 -7.31
N LEU A 53 2.92 13.05 -8.41
CA LEU A 53 3.61 13.90 -9.36
C LEU A 53 2.80 13.91 -10.65
N GLN A 54 2.51 15.09 -11.18
CA GLN A 54 1.78 15.27 -12.45
C GLN A 54 2.55 16.19 -13.38
N SER A 55 2.46 15.87 -14.66
CA SER A 55 3.03 16.72 -15.73
C SER A 55 4.51 17.01 -15.52
N GLY A 56 5.26 16.00 -15.10
CA GLY A 56 6.71 16.12 -14.95
C GLY A 56 7.43 16.15 -16.30
N ASP A 57 8.75 16.22 -16.25
CA ASP A 57 9.57 16.24 -17.47
C ASP A 57 9.69 14.85 -18.10
N ILE A 58 9.80 13.82 -17.26
CA ILE A 58 9.98 12.42 -17.68
C ILE A 58 8.70 11.62 -17.48
N PHE A 59 8.00 11.85 -16.38
CA PHE A 59 6.76 11.18 -16.05
C PHE A 59 5.56 12.07 -16.31
N ASP A 60 4.56 11.53 -16.96
CA ASP A 60 3.26 12.16 -17.07
C ASP A 60 2.55 12.15 -15.71
N LYS A 61 2.60 11.00 -15.03
CA LYS A 61 2.04 10.86 -13.69
C LYS A 61 2.78 9.77 -12.91
N VAL A 62 3.05 10.06 -11.64
CA VAL A 62 3.50 9.06 -10.67
C VAL A 62 2.62 9.16 -9.43
N GLY A 63 2.11 8.03 -8.98
CA GLY A 63 1.41 7.93 -7.71
C GLY A 63 2.16 6.99 -6.79
N VAL A 64 2.44 7.44 -5.57
CA VAL A 64 3.05 6.62 -4.51
C VAL A 64 2.17 6.75 -3.29
N ASN A 65 1.41 5.71 -3.00
CA ASN A 65 0.41 5.73 -1.94
C ASN A 65 0.80 4.80 -0.79
N PHE A 66 0.81 5.34 0.42
CA PHE A 66 0.83 4.55 1.65
C PHE A 66 -0.57 4.51 2.24
N SER A 67 -1.02 3.34 2.67
CA SER A 67 -2.28 3.16 3.37
C SER A 67 -2.11 2.28 4.59
N ASP A 68 -2.85 2.58 5.64
CA ASP A 68 -3.00 1.77 6.84
C ASP A 68 -4.46 1.87 7.25
N ILE A 69 -5.25 0.90 6.82
CA ILE A 69 -6.70 0.90 7.01
C ILE A 69 -7.13 -0.25 7.91
N SER A 70 -8.22 -0.06 8.60
CA SER A 70 -8.81 -1.07 9.46
C SER A 70 -10.32 -1.09 9.31
N GLY A 71 -10.93 -2.19 9.68
CA GLY A 71 -12.37 -2.37 9.64
C GLY A 71 -12.82 -3.45 10.61
N LYS A 72 -14.09 -3.37 11.00
CA LYS A 72 -14.68 -4.31 11.97
C LYS A 72 -15.01 -5.66 11.33
N HIS A 73 -15.30 -5.67 10.04
CA HIS A 73 -15.76 -6.86 9.32
C HIS A 73 -15.04 -6.97 7.99
N LEU A 74 -14.54 -8.16 7.70
CA LEU A 74 -13.94 -8.47 6.41
C LEU A 74 -15.01 -8.50 5.31
N PRO A 75 -14.67 -8.06 4.08
CA PRO A 75 -15.58 -8.23 2.94
C PRO A 75 -15.93 -9.70 2.72
N ALA A 76 -17.15 -9.96 2.26
CA ALA A 76 -17.63 -11.32 2.00
C ALA A 76 -16.73 -12.08 1.03
N ALA A 77 -16.16 -11.39 0.04
CA ALA A 77 -15.23 -11.99 -0.92
C ALA A 77 -13.99 -12.60 -0.26
N ALA A 78 -13.50 -12.00 0.83
CA ALA A 78 -12.34 -12.53 1.56
C ALA A 78 -12.72 -13.72 2.44
N THR A 79 -13.91 -13.72 3.04
CA THR A 79 -14.37 -14.76 3.97
C THR A 79 -14.92 -15.99 3.27
N ASN A 80 -15.43 -15.86 2.04
CA ASN A 80 -15.96 -16.99 1.28
C ASN A 80 -14.91 -18.04 0.91
N LEU A 81 -13.67 -17.61 0.70
CA LEU A 81 -12.57 -18.50 0.34
C LEU A 81 -11.84 -19.07 1.57
N ARG A 82 -11.93 -18.38 2.70
CA ARG A 82 -11.24 -18.76 3.95
C ARG A 82 -12.19 -18.59 5.13
N THR A 83 -12.82 -19.68 5.52
CA THR A 83 -13.84 -19.67 6.61
C THR A 83 -13.27 -19.28 7.97
N GLU A 84 -11.96 -19.50 8.20
CA GLU A 84 -11.30 -19.12 9.45
C GLU A 84 -11.22 -17.59 9.64
N LEU A 85 -11.47 -16.81 8.60
CA LEU A 85 -11.49 -15.36 8.66
C LEU A 85 -12.85 -14.77 9.06
N GLN A 86 -13.90 -15.58 9.09
CA GLN A 86 -15.23 -15.10 9.40
C GLN A 86 -15.30 -14.49 10.79
N GLY A 87 -16.00 -13.37 10.90
CA GLY A 87 -16.22 -12.67 12.18
C GLY A 87 -15.02 -11.87 12.68
N ARG A 88 -13.92 -11.87 11.96
CA ARG A 88 -12.72 -11.13 12.35
C ARG A 88 -12.76 -9.68 11.87
N SER A 89 -12.16 -8.81 12.69
CA SER A 89 -11.77 -7.48 12.23
C SER A 89 -10.46 -7.57 11.44
N TYR A 90 -10.08 -6.49 10.77
CA TYR A 90 -8.88 -6.53 9.95
C TYR A 90 -8.11 -5.21 9.99
N GLN A 91 -6.85 -5.31 9.67
CA GLN A 91 -5.96 -4.20 9.35
C GLN A 91 -5.19 -4.57 8.08
N ALA A 92 -5.09 -3.61 7.16
CA ALA A 92 -4.31 -3.77 5.94
C ALA A 92 -3.45 -2.52 5.75
N MET A 93 -2.16 -2.70 5.58
CA MET A 93 -1.24 -1.61 5.32
C MET A 93 -0.35 -1.94 4.14
N GLY A 94 0.02 -0.93 3.39
CA GLY A 94 0.85 -1.17 2.22
C GLY A 94 1.27 0.08 1.49
N VAL A 95 2.11 -0.14 0.50
CA VAL A 95 2.53 0.88 -0.46
C VAL A 95 2.13 0.41 -1.85
N SER A 96 1.52 1.30 -2.61
CA SER A 96 1.15 1.09 -4.01
C SER A 96 1.79 2.18 -4.84
N VAL A 97 2.38 1.79 -5.98
CA VAL A 97 3.08 2.71 -6.87
C VAL A 97 2.61 2.49 -8.29
N VAL A 98 2.35 3.59 -9.00
CA VAL A 98 2.13 3.56 -10.43
C VAL A 98 2.96 4.67 -11.07
N CYS A 99 3.68 4.32 -12.13
CA CYS A 99 4.50 5.27 -12.90
C CYS A 99 4.07 5.25 -14.36
N HIS A 100 3.60 6.39 -14.85
CA HIS A 100 3.25 6.60 -16.25
C HIS A 100 4.30 7.49 -16.90
N PRO A 101 5.26 6.92 -17.67
CA PRO A 101 6.24 7.72 -18.41
C PRO A 101 5.57 8.52 -19.54
N LYS A 102 6.15 9.66 -19.87
CA LYS A 102 5.73 10.43 -21.06
C LYS A 102 6.08 9.72 -22.36
N ASN A 103 7.23 9.05 -22.40
CA ASN A 103 7.67 8.34 -23.57
C ASN A 103 6.86 7.04 -23.72
N PRO A 104 6.09 6.87 -24.82
CA PRO A 104 5.26 5.67 -24.99
C PRO A 104 6.06 4.38 -25.19
N HIS A 105 7.36 4.48 -25.46
CA HIS A 105 8.23 3.32 -25.59
C HIS A 105 8.74 2.81 -24.23
N VAL A 106 8.50 3.56 -23.15
CA VAL A 106 8.83 3.14 -21.78
C VAL A 106 7.58 2.60 -21.11
N PRO A 107 7.60 1.34 -20.62
CA PRO A 107 6.41 0.74 -20.04
C PRO A 107 5.90 1.47 -18.81
N THR A 108 4.59 1.47 -18.63
CA THR A 108 3.97 1.80 -17.34
C THR A 108 4.32 0.73 -16.33
N VAL A 109 4.73 1.16 -15.14
CA VAL A 109 5.10 0.26 -14.05
C VAL A 109 4.08 0.40 -12.92
N HIS A 110 3.65 -0.74 -12.40
CA HIS A 110 2.79 -0.81 -11.22
C HIS A 110 3.37 -1.83 -10.24
N LEU A 111 3.43 -1.45 -8.97
CA LEU A 111 3.79 -2.39 -7.91
C LEU A 111 3.00 -2.11 -6.65
N ASN A 112 2.82 -3.14 -5.85
CA ASN A 112 2.29 -2.99 -4.49
C ASN A 112 2.91 -4.03 -3.57
N VAL A 113 3.05 -3.66 -2.31
CA VAL A 113 3.41 -4.56 -1.20
C VAL A 113 2.50 -4.24 -0.05
N ARG A 114 2.02 -5.28 0.64
CA ARG A 114 1.09 -5.10 1.75
C ARG A 114 1.23 -6.15 2.82
N LEU A 115 0.85 -5.77 4.04
CA LEU A 115 0.60 -6.65 5.17
C LEU A 115 -0.90 -6.67 5.45
N PHE A 116 -1.47 -7.84 5.58
CA PHE A 116 -2.86 -8.03 5.98
C PHE A 116 -2.92 -8.79 7.30
N ILE A 117 -3.76 -8.34 8.23
CA ILE A 117 -3.93 -8.95 9.54
C ILE A 117 -5.43 -9.09 9.81
N ALA A 118 -5.85 -10.29 10.18
CA ALA A 118 -7.22 -10.56 10.64
C ALA A 118 -7.17 -10.87 12.14
N TYR A 119 -7.86 -10.04 12.93
CA TYR A 119 -7.86 -10.12 14.38
C TYR A 119 -9.06 -10.89 14.90
N SER A 120 -8.88 -11.59 16.02
CA SER A 120 -9.95 -12.21 16.78
C SER A 120 -9.69 -12.03 18.27
N GLU A 121 -10.73 -11.84 19.06
CA GLU A 121 -10.62 -11.77 20.51
C GLU A 121 -10.24 -13.11 21.15
N ASN A 122 -10.59 -14.21 20.48
CA ASN A 122 -10.50 -15.57 21.03
C ASN A 122 -9.37 -16.40 20.42
N SER A 123 -8.67 -15.88 19.42
CA SER A 123 -7.66 -16.63 18.66
C SER A 123 -6.50 -15.73 18.28
N PRO A 124 -5.30 -16.29 18.02
CA PRO A 124 -4.20 -15.49 17.50
C PRO A 124 -4.54 -14.84 16.17
N PRO A 125 -3.95 -13.67 15.84
CA PRO A 125 -4.14 -13.04 14.56
C PRO A 125 -3.68 -13.94 13.41
N ILE A 126 -4.41 -13.87 12.29
CA ILE A 126 -3.99 -14.48 11.02
C ILE A 126 -3.43 -13.36 10.17
N TRP A 127 -2.24 -13.55 9.64
CA TRP A 127 -1.57 -12.50 8.88
C TRP A 127 -0.75 -13.06 7.73
N TRP A 128 -0.58 -12.23 6.70
CA TRP A 128 0.29 -12.56 5.56
C TRP A 128 0.74 -11.30 4.85
N PHE A 129 1.88 -11.42 4.16
CA PHE A 129 2.33 -10.43 3.20
C PHE A 129 1.86 -10.80 1.80
N GLY A 130 1.57 -9.79 1.01
CA GLY A 130 1.25 -9.94 -0.41
C GLY A 130 1.81 -8.79 -1.20
N GLY A 131 1.85 -8.97 -2.50
CA GLY A 131 2.31 -7.93 -3.40
C GLY A 131 2.31 -8.38 -4.85
N GLY A 132 2.57 -7.45 -5.73
CA GLY A 132 2.66 -7.69 -7.15
C GLY A 132 3.48 -6.62 -7.84
N PHE A 133 4.00 -6.99 -8.99
CA PHE A 133 4.73 -6.08 -9.87
C PHE A 133 4.35 -6.39 -11.31
N ASP A 134 4.05 -5.36 -12.06
CA ASP A 134 3.81 -5.52 -13.50
C ASP A 134 4.39 -4.36 -14.29
N MET A 135 4.68 -4.65 -15.53
CA MET A 135 5.08 -3.69 -16.54
C MET A 135 4.15 -3.85 -17.74
N THR A 136 3.51 -2.76 -18.13
CA THR A 136 2.56 -2.78 -19.25
C THR A 136 3.12 -1.97 -20.42
N PRO A 137 3.71 -2.64 -21.43
CA PRO A 137 4.16 -1.95 -22.63
C PRO A 137 2.97 -1.58 -23.53
N TYR A 138 3.18 -0.59 -24.35
CA TYR A 138 2.22 -0.24 -25.41
C TYR A 138 2.36 -1.18 -26.58
#